data_6ebcc8d2771efece878392638a162256
#
_entry.id   6ebcc8d2771efece878392638a162256
#
_cell.length_a   1.000
_cell.length_b   1.000
_cell.length_c   1.000
_cell.angle_alpha   90.00
_cell.angle_beta   90.00
_cell.angle_gamma   90.00
#
_symmetry.space_group_name_H-M   'P 1'
#
loop_
_entity.id
_entity.type
_entity.pdbx_description
1 polymer ?
#
loop_
_entity_poly.entity_id
_entity_poly.type
_entity_poly.pdbx_seq_one_letter_code
_entity_poly.pdbx_strand_id
1 'polypeptide(L)'
;MKKRFLCFCLCLYCIGLWAANASFKKTGNDLLFLLPQGNVKLEFCTDDMFRVRHSQGTVFAENEQWMVRKYDFTPVHYTVEDKGTAWLITTGKVIIEATKKPFCLTVSDKNGKLLYTELAEQRFYKDSVKTKAVLQPDEHFFGFGERMDFMDQRGRKVYLNVELGRGIKPAVGGKDILRANYCPVPFMMSTKGYGLFFHTPFATEWNMGWDSSDYYSFKAFGGDLDYYFMYGPDFYTMIDRYTELTGKSPMLPRFAMGLHVGTYSGGTWKNEEMTSDKYPPALCKRLREEGVPFDLLWLDSTWRLFNTTYGNGGCCFEWRNTFKDPKAMFDSCYAQNVKMVGLHIRSILDNGPEYHLLDKAREQRNVLYPGAKTEGVVNFFDPKAVDWWWENGVMKVASIGAKFVKTDVGGTMDLKGLHNIFPLAYAEAPYRKFQEYNNMRGVTHTREGYAGIQRYPYIWAGDWGSEWQWFEPVIRAGLNIGMSGV
;
A
#
# COMPACT_ATOMS: atom_id res chain seq x y z
N MET A 1 -55.82 65.12 -11.76
CA MET A 1 -55.30 63.79 -12.10
C MET A 1 -53.97 63.95 -12.84
N LYS A 2 -52.85 63.76 -12.15
CA LYS A 2 -51.52 63.86 -12.71
C LYS A 2 -50.88 62.47 -12.69
N LYS A 3 -50.68 61.85 -13.86
CA LYS A 3 -49.93 60.59 -14.06
C LYS A 3 -48.43 60.88 -13.97
N ARG A 4 -47.72 60.25 -12.99
CA ARG A 4 -46.26 60.27 -12.94
C ARG A 4 -45.76 59.02 -13.69
N PHE A 5 -44.99 59.26 -14.75
CA PHE A 5 -44.20 58.28 -15.44
C PHE A 5 -42.90 58.00 -14.61
N LEU A 6 -42.69 56.75 -14.15
CA LEU A 6 -41.44 56.35 -13.53
C LEU A 6 -40.57 55.66 -14.59
N CYS A 7 -39.49 56.29 -14.94
CA CYS A 7 -38.49 55.78 -15.89
C CYS A 7 -37.58 54.83 -15.11
N PHE A 8 -37.65 53.52 -15.40
CA PHE A 8 -36.72 52.50 -14.88
C PHE A 8 -35.51 52.45 -15.79
N CYS A 9 -34.39 53.03 -15.39
CA CYS A 9 -33.09 52.79 -16.02
C CYS A 9 -32.57 51.42 -15.60
N LEU A 10 -32.64 50.40 -16.47
CA LEU A 10 -31.95 49.15 -16.37
C LEU A 10 -30.47 49.41 -16.69
N CYS A 11 -29.62 49.51 -15.66
CA CYS A 11 -28.17 49.36 -15.82
C CYS A 11 -27.84 47.90 -16.06
N LEU A 12 -27.66 47.49 -17.28
CA LEU A 12 -27.02 46.25 -17.67
C LEU A 12 -25.55 46.33 -17.25
N TYR A 13 -25.23 45.78 -16.08
CA TYR A 13 -23.86 45.40 -15.75
C TYR A 13 -23.49 44.18 -16.62
N CYS A 14 -22.86 44.44 -17.75
CA CYS A 14 -22.09 43.41 -18.45
C CYS A 14 -20.90 43.04 -17.58
N ILE A 15 -21.07 42.02 -16.72
CA ILE A 15 -19.95 41.34 -16.14
C ILE A 15 -19.33 40.56 -17.29
N GLY A 16 -18.33 41.15 -17.91
CA GLY A 16 -17.44 40.47 -18.82
C GLY A 16 -16.74 39.36 -18.03
N LEU A 17 -17.22 38.12 -18.13
CA LEU A 17 -16.47 36.95 -17.79
C LEU A 17 -15.23 36.95 -18.69
N TRP A 18 -14.14 37.49 -18.18
CA TRP A 18 -12.84 37.25 -18.76
C TRP A 18 -12.60 35.77 -18.65
N ALA A 19 -12.81 35.03 -19.73
CA ALA A 19 -12.34 33.65 -19.84
C ALA A 19 -10.83 33.74 -19.72
N ALA A 20 -10.31 33.40 -18.56
CA ALA A 20 -8.87 33.33 -18.33
C ALA A 20 -8.27 32.42 -19.40
N ASN A 21 -7.38 32.98 -20.21
CA ASN A 21 -6.66 32.19 -21.20
C ASN A 21 -5.80 31.18 -20.47
N ALA A 22 -5.81 29.92 -20.94
CA ALA A 22 -4.93 28.88 -20.41
C ALA A 22 -3.47 29.33 -20.55
N SER A 23 -2.70 29.26 -19.47
CA SER A 23 -1.31 29.66 -19.40
C SER A 23 -0.50 28.66 -18.60
N PHE A 24 0.82 28.77 -18.63
CA PHE A 24 1.67 27.95 -17.78
C PHE A 24 2.74 28.77 -17.06
N LYS A 25 3.26 28.21 -15.98
CA LYS A 25 4.38 28.71 -15.20
C LYS A 25 5.42 27.61 -15.03
N LYS A 26 6.68 27.91 -15.33
CA LYS A 26 7.80 26.99 -15.15
C LYS A 26 8.61 27.41 -13.91
N THR A 27 8.88 26.48 -12.99
CA THR A 27 9.71 26.70 -11.80
C THR A 27 10.54 25.44 -11.51
N GLY A 28 11.81 25.45 -11.88
CA GLY A 28 12.67 24.27 -11.74
C GLY A 28 12.11 23.06 -12.50
N ASN A 29 11.88 21.96 -11.81
CA ASN A 29 11.29 20.75 -12.36
C ASN A 29 9.76 20.84 -12.52
N ASP A 30 9.11 21.87 -12.01
CA ASP A 30 7.66 22.02 -12.00
C ASP A 30 7.17 22.83 -13.19
N LEU A 31 6.11 22.35 -13.83
CA LEU A 31 5.36 23.03 -14.87
C LEU A 31 3.89 23.10 -14.43
N LEU A 32 3.46 24.28 -14.02
CA LEU A 32 2.10 24.54 -13.55
C LEU A 32 1.26 25.12 -14.68
N PHE A 33 0.20 24.43 -15.07
CA PHE A 33 -0.83 24.92 -15.99
C PHE A 33 -1.96 25.55 -15.22
N LEU A 34 -2.27 26.80 -15.56
CA LEU A 34 -3.38 27.58 -15.04
C LEU A 34 -4.54 27.49 -16.04
N LEU A 35 -5.58 26.75 -15.68
CA LEU A 35 -6.69 26.43 -16.56
C LEU A 35 -7.99 26.96 -15.99
N PRO A 36 -9.02 27.28 -16.83
CA PRO A 36 -10.30 27.75 -16.34
C PRO A 36 -11.05 26.79 -15.40
N GLN A 37 -10.73 25.50 -15.46
CA GLN A 37 -11.41 24.44 -14.69
C GLN A 37 -10.54 23.82 -13.58
N GLY A 38 -9.54 24.53 -13.10
CA GLY A 38 -8.59 24.06 -12.10
C GLY A 38 -7.16 24.03 -12.62
N ASN A 39 -6.22 23.71 -11.76
CA ASN A 39 -4.80 23.71 -12.09
C ASN A 39 -4.28 22.30 -12.30
N VAL A 40 -3.30 22.16 -13.18
CA VAL A 40 -2.56 20.91 -13.37
C VAL A 40 -1.07 21.19 -13.20
N LYS A 41 -0.39 20.37 -12.42
CA LYS A 41 1.06 20.45 -12.24
C LYS A 41 1.72 19.18 -12.75
N LEU A 42 2.73 19.33 -13.61
CA LEU A 42 3.68 18.29 -13.94
C LEU A 42 4.96 18.53 -13.13
N GLU A 43 5.37 17.54 -12.34
CA GLU A 43 6.62 17.55 -11.57
C GLU A 43 7.57 16.54 -12.23
N PHE A 44 8.60 17.01 -12.91
CA PHE A 44 9.56 16.13 -13.60
C PHE A 44 10.54 15.52 -12.58
N CYS A 45 10.47 14.19 -12.44
CA CYS A 45 11.37 13.43 -11.56
C CYS A 45 12.67 13.08 -12.27
N THR A 46 12.55 12.55 -13.49
CA THR A 46 13.65 12.20 -14.39
C THR A 46 13.25 12.47 -15.84
N ASP A 47 14.13 12.23 -16.80
CA ASP A 47 13.81 12.39 -18.23
C ASP A 47 12.66 11.47 -18.70
N ASP A 48 12.41 10.39 -17.98
CA ASP A 48 11.45 9.33 -18.31
C ASP A 48 10.34 9.17 -17.27
N MET A 49 10.33 9.97 -16.20
CA MET A 49 9.33 9.90 -15.14
C MET A 49 8.88 11.30 -14.72
N PHE A 50 7.57 11.49 -14.63
CA PHE A 50 6.96 12.72 -14.13
C PHE A 50 5.67 12.43 -13.37
N ARG A 51 5.35 13.31 -12.42
CA ARG A 51 4.11 13.28 -11.65
C ARG A 51 3.10 14.25 -12.25
N VAL A 52 1.85 13.84 -12.31
CA VAL A 52 0.71 14.64 -12.77
C VAL A 52 -0.24 14.85 -11.60
N ARG A 53 -0.48 16.12 -11.27
CA ARG A 53 -1.38 16.48 -10.18
C ARG A 53 -2.45 17.42 -10.70
N HIS A 54 -3.71 17.09 -10.44
CA HIS A 54 -4.85 17.92 -10.74
C HIS A 54 -5.44 18.49 -9.45
N SER A 55 -5.77 19.80 -9.44
CA SER A 55 -6.47 20.46 -8.35
C SER A 55 -7.61 21.31 -8.88
N GLN A 56 -8.76 21.25 -8.21
CA GLN A 56 -9.89 22.15 -8.52
C GLN A 56 -9.61 23.60 -8.12
N GLY A 57 -8.63 23.80 -7.21
CA GLY A 57 -8.22 25.11 -6.71
C GLY A 57 -6.79 25.46 -7.11
N THR A 58 -6.16 26.27 -6.28
CA THR A 58 -4.77 26.72 -6.44
C THR A 58 -3.80 25.95 -5.55
N VAL A 59 -4.30 25.12 -4.62
CA VAL A 59 -3.51 24.39 -3.65
C VAL A 59 -3.49 22.91 -4.04
N PHE A 60 -2.34 22.31 -3.96
CA PHE A 60 -2.13 20.86 -4.09
C PHE A 60 -1.90 20.26 -2.70
N ALA A 61 -2.35 19.02 -2.49
CA ALA A 61 -2.13 18.32 -1.24
C ALA A 61 -0.63 18.24 -0.89
N GLU A 62 -0.31 18.21 0.39
CA GLU A 62 1.06 17.99 0.84
C GLU A 62 1.54 16.58 0.47
N ASN A 63 2.86 16.42 0.35
CA ASN A 63 3.48 15.13 0.09
C ASN A 63 3.37 14.23 1.32
N GLU A 64 2.76 13.07 1.17
CA GLU A 64 2.79 12.04 2.20
C GLU A 64 4.14 11.28 2.16
N GLN A 65 4.46 10.53 3.22
CA GLN A 65 5.76 9.86 3.36
C GLN A 65 5.67 8.34 3.57
N TRP A 66 4.48 7.76 3.36
CA TRP A 66 4.27 6.33 3.58
C TRP A 66 4.43 5.52 2.31
N MET A 67 3.77 5.92 1.22
CA MET A 67 3.92 5.28 -0.09
C MET A 67 5.19 5.74 -0.80
N VAL A 68 5.36 7.06 -0.96
CA VAL A 68 6.49 7.66 -1.65
C VAL A 68 7.55 8.12 -0.64
N ARG A 69 8.81 7.79 -0.89
CA ARG A 69 9.95 8.15 -0.04
C ARG A 69 10.91 9.15 -0.69
N LYS A 70 10.80 9.33 -2.00
CA LYS A 70 11.66 10.25 -2.74
C LYS A 70 10.82 11.26 -3.50
N TYR A 71 10.96 12.52 -3.13
CA TYR A 71 10.34 13.67 -3.81
C TYR A 71 11.38 14.63 -4.39
N ASP A 72 12.61 14.58 -3.91
CA ASP A 72 13.68 15.43 -4.38
C ASP A 72 14.44 14.75 -5.51
N PHE A 73 14.41 15.37 -6.69
CA PHE A 73 15.08 14.91 -7.88
C PHE A 73 16.03 15.99 -8.40
N THR A 74 17.10 15.56 -9.04
CA THR A 74 18.01 16.47 -9.73
C THR A 74 17.26 17.25 -10.83
N PRO A 75 17.69 18.47 -11.17
CA PRO A 75 17.07 19.25 -12.24
C PRO A 75 17.00 18.47 -13.55
N VAL A 76 15.80 18.40 -14.12
CA VAL A 76 15.54 17.77 -15.42
C VAL A 76 15.53 18.84 -16.50
N HIS A 77 16.26 18.61 -17.58
CA HIS A 77 16.23 19.49 -18.73
C HIS A 77 14.99 19.18 -19.59
N TYR A 78 14.10 20.16 -19.74
CA TYR A 78 12.97 20.06 -20.66
C TYR A 78 12.64 21.40 -21.33
N THR A 79 12.06 21.35 -22.51
CA THR A 79 11.59 22.51 -23.27
C THR A 79 10.07 22.53 -23.30
N VAL A 80 9.50 23.72 -23.46
CA VAL A 80 8.06 23.92 -23.65
C VAL A 80 7.86 24.83 -24.84
N GLU A 81 7.11 24.34 -25.83
CA GLU A 81 6.75 25.10 -27.03
C GLU A 81 5.23 25.27 -27.10
N ASP A 82 4.76 26.50 -27.31
CA ASP A 82 3.33 26.77 -27.51
C ASP A 82 2.94 26.55 -28.97
N LYS A 83 2.10 25.55 -29.23
CA LYS A 83 1.55 25.21 -30.54
C LYS A 83 0.16 25.80 -30.80
N GLY A 84 -0.26 26.81 -30.03
CA GLY A 84 -1.59 27.42 -30.13
C GLY A 84 -2.65 26.62 -29.38
N THR A 85 -3.05 25.45 -29.84
CA THR A 85 -4.07 24.60 -29.21
C THR A 85 -3.52 23.67 -28.14
N ALA A 86 -2.20 23.45 -28.09
CA ALA A 86 -1.50 22.60 -27.15
C ALA A 86 -0.13 23.19 -26.80
N TRP A 87 0.44 22.70 -25.70
CA TRP A 87 1.87 22.85 -25.37
C TRP A 87 2.58 21.55 -25.67
N LEU A 88 3.71 21.65 -26.33
CA LEU A 88 4.61 20.52 -26.58
C LEU A 88 5.77 20.59 -25.58
N ILE A 89 5.83 19.64 -24.67
CA ILE A 89 6.90 19.51 -23.67
C ILE A 89 7.82 18.37 -24.07
N THR A 90 9.11 18.62 -24.11
CA THR A 90 10.10 17.63 -24.56
C THR A 90 11.17 17.46 -23.51
N THR A 91 11.33 16.24 -22.98
CA THR A 91 12.45 15.83 -22.10
C THR A 91 13.54 15.07 -22.92
N GLY A 92 14.52 14.50 -22.26
CA GLY A 92 15.50 13.61 -22.88
C GLY A 92 14.93 12.30 -23.43
N LYS A 93 13.78 11.84 -22.92
CA LYS A 93 13.21 10.50 -23.21
C LYS A 93 11.80 10.53 -23.81
N VAL A 94 10.97 11.49 -23.43
CA VAL A 94 9.56 11.55 -23.85
C VAL A 94 9.18 12.90 -24.43
N ILE A 95 8.13 12.88 -25.23
CA ILE A 95 7.44 14.07 -25.77
C ILE A 95 6.02 14.03 -25.20
N ILE A 96 5.60 15.12 -24.56
CA ILE A 96 4.28 15.27 -23.95
C ILE A 96 3.55 16.39 -24.68
N GLU A 97 2.43 16.10 -25.30
CA GLU A 97 1.50 17.08 -25.82
C GLU A 97 0.40 17.32 -24.78
N ALA A 98 0.30 18.54 -24.27
CA ALA A 98 -0.73 18.96 -23.35
C ALA A 98 -1.74 19.87 -24.06
N THR A 99 -2.91 19.33 -24.44
CA THR A 99 -3.97 20.12 -25.07
C THR A 99 -4.54 21.14 -24.10
N LYS A 100 -4.94 22.33 -24.60
CA LYS A 100 -5.41 23.43 -23.72
C LYS A 100 -6.90 23.31 -23.38
N LYS A 101 -7.70 22.79 -24.30
CA LYS A 101 -9.16 22.72 -24.14
C LYS A 101 -9.77 21.58 -24.99
N PRO A 102 -10.25 20.50 -24.39
CA PRO A 102 -10.04 20.14 -22.98
C PRO A 102 -8.57 19.85 -22.68
N PHE A 103 -8.17 20.00 -21.42
CA PHE A 103 -6.81 19.65 -21.01
C PHE A 103 -6.67 18.14 -20.94
N CYS A 104 -5.79 17.57 -21.76
CA CYS A 104 -5.44 16.15 -21.80
C CYS A 104 -3.97 16.00 -22.17
N LEU A 105 -3.36 14.93 -21.71
CA LEU A 105 -1.98 14.60 -22.01
C LEU A 105 -1.91 13.47 -23.05
N THR A 106 -1.05 13.65 -24.05
CA THR A 106 -0.61 12.58 -24.93
C THR A 106 0.89 12.44 -24.80
N VAL A 107 1.39 11.23 -24.55
CA VAL A 107 2.81 10.96 -24.35
C VAL A 107 3.31 10.01 -25.42
N SER A 108 4.42 10.37 -26.04
CA SER A 108 5.16 9.55 -27.01
C SER A 108 6.63 9.44 -26.60
N ASP A 109 7.31 8.42 -27.06
CA ASP A 109 8.77 8.35 -26.95
C ASP A 109 9.45 9.32 -27.94
N LYS A 110 10.77 9.42 -27.88
CA LYS A 110 11.56 10.30 -28.77
C LYS A 110 11.50 9.91 -30.24
N ASN A 111 11.07 8.69 -30.57
CA ASN A 111 10.93 8.18 -31.93
C ASN A 111 9.50 8.40 -32.46
N GLY A 112 8.61 9.00 -31.66
CA GLY A 112 7.22 9.25 -32.01
C GLY A 112 6.29 8.06 -31.79
N LYS A 113 6.75 6.97 -31.12
CA LYS A 113 5.86 5.88 -30.72
C LYS A 113 4.90 6.39 -29.66
N LEU A 114 3.60 6.27 -29.93
CA LEU A 114 2.56 6.61 -28.97
C LEU A 114 2.60 5.65 -27.77
N LEU A 115 2.67 6.22 -26.57
CA LEU A 115 2.67 5.50 -25.30
C LEU A 115 1.31 5.59 -24.61
N TYR A 116 0.81 6.82 -24.38
CA TYR A 116 -0.34 7.10 -23.55
C TYR A 116 -1.14 8.28 -24.09
N THR A 117 -2.47 8.23 -24.02
CA THR A 117 -3.34 9.34 -24.39
C THR A 117 -4.51 9.43 -23.42
N GLU A 118 -4.59 10.53 -22.68
CA GLU A 118 -5.78 10.84 -21.88
C GLU A 118 -7.00 11.16 -22.75
N LEU A 119 -8.16 10.75 -22.28
CA LEU A 119 -9.44 11.15 -22.83
C LEU A 119 -10.09 12.22 -21.95
N ALA A 120 -10.76 13.15 -22.59
CA ALA A 120 -11.51 14.17 -21.89
C ALA A 120 -12.67 13.58 -21.11
N GLU A 121 -12.71 13.87 -19.81
CA GLU A 121 -13.86 13.54 -18.96
C GLU A 121 -13.92 14.49 -17.76
N GLN A 122 -15.02 14.45 -17.02
CA GLN A 122 -15.10 15.07 -15.70
C GLN A 122 -14.18 14.32 -14.74
N ARG A 123 -13.19 15.02 -14.17
CA ARG A 123 -12.18 14.42 -13.29
C ARG A 123 -12.59 14.37 -11.83
N PHE A 124 -13.34 15.37 -11.37
CA PHE A 124 -13.71 15.53 -9.97
C PHE A 124 -15.21 15.33 -9.76
N TYR A 125 -15.54 14.50 -8.80
CA TYR A 125 -16.88 14.22 -8.29
C TYR A 125 -16.92 14.51 -6.79
N LYS A 126 -18.11 14.54 -6.18
CA LYS A 126 -18.26 14.84 -4.76
C LYS A 126 -17.35 13.99 -3.87
N ASP A 127 -17.27 12.69 -4.13
CA ASP A 127 -16.58 11.70 -3.28
C ASP A 127 -15.57 10.85 -4.06
N SER A 128 -15.16 11.28 -5.25
CA SER A 128 -14.22 10.52 -6.06
C SER A 128 -13.53 11.37 -7.13
N VAL A 129 -12.40 10.86 -7.58
CA VAL A 129 -11.68 11.39 -8.75
C VAL A 129 -11.55 10.32 -9.81
N LYS A 130 -11.54 10.71 -11.09
CA LYS A 130 -11.44 9.81 -12.24
C LYS A 130 -10.48 10.33 -13.28
N THR A 131 -9.90 9.40 -14.03
CA THR A 131 -9.27 9.67 -15.32
C THR A 131 -9.50 8.49 -16.27
N LYS A 132 -9.42 8.78 -17.56
CA LYS A 132 -9.65 7.83 -18.64
C LYS A 132 -8.58 8.00 -19.70
N ALA A 133 -8.15 6.88 -20.27
CA ALA A 133 -7.15 6.88 -21.34
C ALA A 133 -7.55 5.91 -22.46
N VAL A 134 -7.03 6.17 -23.65
CA VAL A 134 -7.24 5.29 -24.83
C VAL A 134 -6.65 3.91 -24.56
N LEU A 135 -7.42 2.89 -24.82
CA LEU A 135 -6.95 1.51 -24.84
C LEU A 135 -6.45 1.19 -26.27
N GLN A 136 -5.14 1.06 -26.39
CA GLN A 136 -4.54 0.78 -27.70
C GLN A 136 -4.75 -0.69 -28.12
N PRO A 137 -4.75 -0.97 -29.43
CA PRO A 137 -4.72 -2.36 -29.92
C PRO A 137 -3.56 -3.14 -29.29
N ASP A 138 -3.79 -4.41 -28.94
CA ASP A 138 -2.79 -5.32 -28.35
C ASP A 138 -2.05 -4.74 -27.13
N GLU A 139 -2.73 -3.90 -26.36
CA GLU A 139 -2.23 -3.38 -25.09
C GLU A 139 -2.68 -4.29 -23.95
N HIS A 140 -1.75 -4.72 -23.12
CA HIS A 140 -1.97 -5.57 -21.96
C HIS A 140 -1.41 -4.94 -20.70
N PHE A 141 -1.98 -5.28 -19.52
CA PHE A 141 -1.69 -4.62 -18.26
C PHE A 141 -1.33 -5.60 -17.16
N PHE A 142 -0.25 -5.31 -16.46
CA PHE A 142 0.34 -6.13 -15.40
C PHE A 142 0.62 -5.30 -14.15
N GLY A 143 0.75 -5.94 -12.99
CA GLY A 143 0.97 -5.28 -11.70
C GLY A 143 -0.23 -5.40 -10.78
N PHE A 144 -0.67 -4.28 -10.18
CA PHE A 144 -1.81 -4.18 -9.25
C PHE A 144 -1.62 -4.86 -7.90
N GLY A 145 -0.40 -5.27 -7.54
CA GLY A 145 -0.08 -5.94 -6.28
C GLY A 145 -0.38 -7.43 -6.29
N GLU A 146 -0.71 -7.96 -5.12
CA GLU A 146 -1.00 -9.38 -4.91
C GLU A 146 -2.36 -9.75 -5.49
N ARG A 147 -2.35 -10.17 -6.75
CA ARG A 147 -3.56 -10.61 -7.47
C ARG A 147 -3.53 -12.12 -7.68
N MET A 148 -4.58 -12.80 -7.22
CA MET A 148 -4.75 -14.26 -7.36
C MET A 148 -5.59 -14.65 -8.57
N ASP A 149 -6.21 -13.66 -9.26
CA ASP A 149 -7.09 -13.87 -10.40
C ASP A 149 -6.31 -14.09 -11.71
N PHE A 150 -5.80 -13.03 -12.34
CA PHE A 150 -5.12 -13.08 -13.63
C PHE A 150 -3.82 -12.31 -13.59
N MET A 151 -2.86 -12.71 -14.44
CA MET A 151 -1.65 -11.93 -14.67
C MET A 151 -1.96 -10.70 -15.53
N ASP A 152 -2.61 -10.91 -16.66
CA ASP A 152 -3.06 -9.86 -17.55
C ASP A 152 -4.46 -9.37 -17.14
N GLN A 153 -4.54 -8.08 -16.90
CA GLN A 153 -5.79 -7.43 -16.45
C GLN A 153 -6.59 -6.79 -17.61
N ARG A 154 -6.15 -6.93 -18.87
CA ARG A 154 -6.95 -6.46 -20.01
C ARG A 154 -8.36 -7.08 -20.01
N GLY A 155 -9.37 -6.27 -20.24
CA GLY A 155 -10.78 -6.69 -20.22
C GLY A 155 -11.33 -7.00 -18.82
N ARG A 156 -10.69 -6.50 -17.74
CA ARG A 156 -11.07 -6.76 -16.35
C ARG A 156 -11.47 -5.49 -15.62
N LYS A 157 -12.20 -5.66 -14.51
CA LYS A 157 -12.36 -4.66 -13.46
C LYS A 157 -11.50 -5.07 -12.28
N VAL A 158 -10.62 -4.18 -11.84
CA VAL A 158 -9.74 -4.38 -10.70
C VAL A 158 -10.16 -3.42 -9.59
N TYR A 159 -10.46 -3.94 -8.43
CA TYR A 159 -10.72 -3.16 -7.22
C TYR A 159 -9.54 -3.33 -6.26
N LEU A 160 -9.00 -2.22 -5.77
CA LEU A 160 -7.87 -2.20 -4.85
C LEU A 160 -8.26 -1.49 -3.57
N ASN A 161 -8.24 -2.23 -2.48
CA ASN A 161 -8.41 -1.76 -1.12
C ASN A 161 -7.88 -2.84 -0.20
N VAL A 162 -7.05 -2.50 0.80
CA VAL A 162 -6.52 -3.50 1.73
C VAL A 162 -7.67 -4.16 2.47
N GLU A 163 -7.90 -5.43 2.21
CA GLU A 163 -8.94 -6.21 2.85
C GLU A 163 -8.71 -7.73 2.69
N LEU A 164 -9.32 -8.51 3.56
CA LEU A 164 -9.14 -9.95 3.61
C LEU A 164 -9.89 -10.74 2.51
N GLY A 165 -10.31 -10.10 1.43
CA GLY A 165 -11.06 -10.75 0.36
C GLY A 165 -12.41 -11.27 0.84
N ARG A 166 -13.30 -10.37 1.25
CA ARG A 166 -14.64 -10.74 1.74
C ARG A 166 -15.57 -11.15 0.62
N GLY A 167 -16.35 -12.19 0.85
CA GLY A 167 -17.66 -12.35 0.25
C GLY A 167 -17.87 -13.49 -0.70
N ILE A 168 -16.88 -14.32 -1.14
CA ILE A 168 -17.14 -15.46 -2.03
C ILE A 168 -16.55 -16.74 -1.47
N LYS A 169 -17.38 -17.77 -1.47
CA LYS A 169 -17.03 -19.15 -1.13
C LYS A 169 -16.51 -19.90 -2.37
N PRO A 170 -15.67 -20.90 -2.21
CA PRO A 170 -15.19 -21.49 -0.97
C PRO A 170 -13.77 -21.08 -0.66
N ALA A 171 -13.59 -20.32 0.39
CA ALA A 171 -12.26 -20.07 0.95
C ALA A 171 -12.29 -20.36 2.42
N VAL A 172 -11.14 -20.58 3.03
CA VAL A 172 -11.02 -20.70 4.48
C VAL A 172 -11.60 -19.43 5.11
N GLY A 173 -12.57 -19.58 6.00
CA GLY A 173 -13.27 -18.46 6.62
C GLY A 173 -14.27 -17.70 5.70
N GLY A 174 -14.70 -18.27 4.57
CA GLY A 174 -15.71 -17.67 3.68
C GLY A 174 -15.22 -16.54 2.80
N LYS A 175 -13.92 -16.49 2.50
CA LYS A 175 -13.27 -15.48 1.66
C LYS A 175 -13.17 -15.94 0.20
N ASP A 176 -13.21 -14.99 -0.74
CA ASP A 176 -12.95 -15.25 -2.15
C ASP A 176 -11.47 -15.02 -2.45
N ILE A 177 -10.74 -16.10 -2.75
CA ILE A 177 -9.32 -16.03 -3.07
C ILE A 177 -9.06 -15.16 -4.31
N LEU A 178 -9.91 -15.21 -5.32
CA LEU A 178 -9.70 -14.43 -6.56
C LEU A 178 -9.95 -12.92 -6.37
N ARG A 179 -10.61 -12.54 -5.27
CA ARG A 179 -10.85 -11.15 -4.88
C ARG A 179 -10.07 -10.72 -3.64
N ALA A 180 -9.11 -11.53 -3.22
CA ALA A 180 -8.24 -11.16 -2.11
C ALA A 180 -7.46 -9.90 -2.44
N ASN A 181 -7.37 -9.02 -1.46
CA ASN A 181 -6.68 -7.74 -1.51
C ASN A 181 -5.76 -7.59 -0.29
N TYR A 182 -4.94 -8.59 0.01
CA TYR A 182 -3.99 -8.51 1.13
C TYR A 182 -2.92 -7.44 0.88
N CYS A 183 -2.43 -7.35 -0.34
CA CYS A 183 -1.43 -6.36 -0.73
C CYS A 183 -1.75 -5.75 -2.10
N PRO A 184 -2.80 -4.92 -2.21
CA PRO A 184 -3.09 -4.19 -3.42
C PRO A 184 -2.05 -3.08 -3.63
N VAL A 185 -1.64 -2.86 -4.87
CA VAL A 185 -0.70 -1.78 -5.23
C VAL A 185 -1.28 -1.02 -6.42
N PRO A 186 -1.55 0.30 -6.31
CA PRO A 186 -2.13 1.09 -7.40
C PRO A 186 -1.06 1.47 -8.45
N PHE A 187 -0.29 0.48 -8.88
CA PHE A 187 0.72 0.57 -9.92
C PHE A 187 0.45 -0.47 -10.99
N MET A 188 0.43 -0.03 -12.24
CA MET A 188 0.28 -0.90 -13.40
C MET A 188 1.34 -0.60 -14.45
N MET A 189 1.68 -1.61 -15.24
CA MET A 189 2.57 -1.52 -16.39
C MET A 189 1.85 -1.96 -17.66
N SER A 190 2.01 -1.17 -18.73
CA SER A 190 1.48 -1.44 -20.05
C SER A 190 2.55 -2.02 -20.98
N THR A 191 2.14 -2.98 -21.82
CA THR A 191 2.99 -3.50 -22.90
C THR A 191 3.37 -2.46 -23.97
N LYS A 192 2.72 -1.27 -23.93
CA LYS A 192 3.10 -0.15 -24.81
C LYS A 192 4.37 0.57 -24.36
N GLY A 193 4.91 0.24 -23.18
CA GLY A 193 6.17 0.77 -22.67
C GLY A 193 5.99 1.93 -21.70
N TYR A 194 4.96 1.90 -20.87
CA TYR A 194 4.76 2.85 -19.78
C TYR A 194 4.15 2.20 -18.55
N GLY A 195 4.38 2.80 -17.40
CA GLY A 195 3.71 2.48 -16.14
C GLY A 195 2.98 3.68 -15.57
N LEU A 196 1.89 3.43 -14.85
CA LEU A 196 1.16 4.43 -14.07
C LEU A 196 1.11 3.99 -12.60
N PHE A 197 1.55 4.87 -11.72
CA PHE A 197 1.39 4.71 -10.29
C PHE A 197 0.47 5.80 -9.76
N PHE A 198 -0.73 5.44 -9.30
CA PHE A 198 -1.65 6.38 -8.70
C PHE A 198 -1.35 6.56 -7.22
N HIS A 199 -0.95 7.78 -6.88
CA HIS A 199 -0.50 8.19 -5.55
C HIS A 199 -1.71 8.54 -4.69
N THR A 200 -2.44 7.52 -4.24
CA THR A 200 -3.67 7.68 -3.45
C THR A 200 -3.76 6.65 -2.33
N PRO A 201 -4.09 7.07 -1.10
CA PRO A 201 -4.35 6.16 0.01
C PRO A 201 -5.79 5.63 0.04
N PHE A 202 -6.63 6.06 -0.88
CA PHE A 202 -8.04 5.64 -0.95
C PHE A 202 -8.21 4.35 -1.74
N ALA A 203 -9.35 3.67 -1.52
CA ALA A 203 -9.76 2.58 -2.38
C ALA A 203 -9.85 3.03 -3.85
N THR A 204 -9.52 2.14 -4.79
CA THR A 204 -9.54 2.45 -6.22
C THR A 204 -10.26 1.38 -7.03
N GLU A 205 -10.85 1.81 -8.14
CA GLU A 205 -11.45 0.95 -9.15
C GLU A 205 -10.81 1.24 -10.51
N TRP A 206 -10.39 0.18 -11.19
CA TRP A 206 -9.78 0.23 -12.50
C TRP A 206 -10.64 -0.56 -13.47
N ASN A 207 -11.02 0.08 -14.55
CA ASN A 207 -11.71 -0.56 -15.67
C ASN A 207 -10.71 -0.70 -16.82
N MET A 208 -10.18 -1.89 -17.00
CA MET A 208 -9.10 -2.15 -17.95
C MET A 208 -9.63 -2.60 -19.32
N GLY A 209 -10.67 -1.91 -19.82
CA GLY A 209 -11.34 -2.29 -21.08
C GLY A 209 -12.53 -3.23 -20.88
N TRP A 210 -13.08 -3.34 -19.67
CA TRP A 210 -14.28 -4.13 -19.41
C TRP A 210 -15.55 -3.50 -19.98
N ASP A 211 -15.74 -2.19 -19.77
CA ASP A 211 -16.92 -1.48 -20.23
C ASP A 211 -16.84 -1.07 -21.71
N SER A 212 -15.63 -0.97 -22.27
CA SER A 212 -15.37 -0.62 -23.67
C SER A 212 -13.98 -1.09 -24.09
N SER A 213 -13.84 -1.52 -25.33
CA SER A 213 -12.55 -1.84 -25.96
C SER A 213 -11.72 -0.62 -26.32
N ASP A 214 -12.28 0.60 -26.22
CA ASP A 214 -11.66 1.83 -26.72
C ASP A 214 -10.90 2.59 -25.62
N TYR A 215 -11.20 2.30 -24.34
CA TYR A 215 -10.58 2.98 -23.22
C TYR A 215 -10.44 2.10 -21.98
N TYR A 216 -9.49 2.49 -21.14
CA TYR A 216 -9.43 2.08 -19.75
C TYR A 216 -9.58 3.29 -18.82
N SER A 217 -9.97 3.07 -17.57
CA SER A 217 -10.19 4.17 -16.62
C SER A 217 -9.76 3.79 -15.21
N PHE A 218 -9.42 4.82 -14.47
CA PHE A 218 -9.10 4.79 -13.05
C PHE A 218 -10.10 5.66 -12.28
N LYS A 219 -10.50 5.20 -11.10
CA LYS A 219 -11.29 5.95 -10.13
C LYS A 219 -10.74 5.73 -8.73
N ALA A 220 -10.52 6.81 -7.97
CA ALA A 220 -10.27 6.75 -6.53
C ALA A 220 -11.48 7.29 -5.76
N PHE A 221 -11.80 6.67 -4.62
CA PHE A 221 -12.93 7.01 -3.76
C PHE A 221 -12.59 8.10 -2.74
N GLY A 222 -11.79 9.07 -3.14
CA GLY A 222 -11.38 10.24 -2.38
C GLY A 222 -10.06 10.81 -2.84
N GLY A 223 -9.63 11.91 -2.20
CA GLY A 223 -8.35 12.57 -2.49
C GLY A 223 -8.33 13.36 -3.80
N ASP A 224 -7.12 13.67 -4.24
CA ASP A 224 -6.83 14.37 -5.48
C ASP A 224 -6.53 13.37 -6.61
N LEU A 225 -6.62 13.82 -7.85
CA LEU A 225 -6.11 13.05 -8.98
C LEU A 225 -4.60 13.32 -9.09
N ASP A 226 -3.83 12.35 -8.62
CA ASP A 226 -2.38 12.41 -8.47
C ASP A 226 -1.79 11.07 -8.92
N TYR A 227 -0.92 11.11 -9.94
CA TYR A 227 -0.28 9.91 -10.44
C TYR A 227 1.09 10.20 -11.06
N TYR A 228 1.93 9.18 -11.07
CA TYR A 228 3.23 9.18 -11.77
C TYR A 228 3.11 8.42 -13.07
N PHE A 229 3.62 9.04 -14.14
CA PHE A 229 3.88 8.39 -15.42
C PHE A 229 5.35 8.00 -15.48
N MET A 230 5.63 6.77 -15.92
CA MET A 230 6.97 6.22 -16.06
C MET A 230 7.12 5.62 -17.45
N TYR A 231 8.03 6.14 -18.25
CA TYR A 231 8.41 5.50 -19.52
C TYR A 231 9.44 4.43 -19.26
N GLY A 232 9.25 3.25 -19.82
CA GLY A 232 10.22 2.15 -19.76
C GLY A 232 10.02 1.23 -20.95
N PRO A 233 11.05 0.96 -21.75
CA PRO A 233 10.94 0.06 -22.88
C PRO A 233 10.61 -1.38 -22.45
N ASP A 234 10.85 -1.69 -21.19
CA ASP A 234 10.61 -2.98 -20.55
C ASP A 234 10.09 -2.81 -19.09
N PHE A 235 9.58 -3.89 -18.53
CA PHE A 235 9.01 -3.89 -17.18
C PHE A 235 10.05 -3.67 -16.08
N TYR A 236 11.29 -4.09 -16.27
CA TYR A 236 12.36 -3.87 -15.28
C TYR A 236 12.61 -2.37 -15.07
N THR A 237 12.67 -1.62 -16.17
CA THR A 237 12.84 -0.16 -16.12
C THR A 237 11.68 0.51 -15.38
N MET A 238 10.43 0.08 -15.63
CA MET A 238 9.25 0.65 -14.95
C MET A 238 9.25 0.31 -13.46
N ILE A 239 9.55 -0.93 -13.07
CA ILE A 239 9.68 -1.36 -11.67
C ILE A 239 10.82 -0.62 -10.99
N ASP A 240 11.93 -0.39 -11.69
CA ASP A 240 13.06 0.36 -11.15
C ASP A 240 12.65 1.81 -10.80
N ARG A 241 11.92 2.48 -11.70
CA ARG A 241 11.38 3.83 -11.46
C ARG A 241 10.35 3.85 -10.34
N TYR A 242 9.43 2.88 -10.32
CA TYR A 242 8.46 2.76 -9.24
C TYR A 242 9.14 2.57 -7.87
N THR A 243 10.14 1.68 -7.80
CA THR A 243 10.86 1.44 -6.54
C THR A 243 11.86 2.55 -6.21
N GLU A 244 12.31 3.35 -7.17
CA GLU A 244 13.04 4.59 -6.90
C GLU A 244 12.18 5.61 -6.13
N LEU A 245 10.89 5.72 -6.48
CA LEU A 245 9.93 6.57 -5.76
C LEU A 245 9.59 6.00 -4.38
N THR A 246 9.19 4.73 -4.35
CA THR A 246 8.56 4.10 -3.19
C THR A 246 9.55 3.45 -2.23
N GLY A 247 10.83 3.41 -2.59
CA GLY A 247 11.90 2.78 -1.85
C GLY A 247 12.19 1.35 -2.34
N LYS A 248 13.46 1.01 -2.42
CA LYS A 248 13.95 -0.32 -2.81
C LYS A 248 13.73 -1.34 -1.70
N SER A 249 13.59 -2.62 -2.06
CA SER A 249 13.67 -3.72 -1.10
C SER A 249 15.05 -3.75 -0.44
N PRO A 250 15.12 -3.96 0.88
CA PRO A 250 16.39 -4.07 1.58
C PRO A 250 17.07 -5.40 1.26
N MET A 251 18.38 -5.42 1.41
CA MET A 251 19.10 -6.69 1.38
C MET A 251 18.79 -7.48 2.66
N LEU A 252 18.26 -8.70 2.49
CA LEU A 252 17.91 -9.59 3.59
C LEU A 252 19.15 -10.27 4.21
N PRO A 253 19.06 -10.74 5.47
CA PRO A 253 20.00 -11.71 5.98
C PRO A 253 19.96 -12.97 5.11
N ARG A 254 21.12 -13.58 4.83
CA ARG A 254 21.19 -14.76 3.94
C ARG A 254 20.28 -15.90 4.38
N PHE A 255 20.21 -16.16 5.69
CA PHE A 255 19.37 -17.23 6.24
C PHE A 255 17.86 -16.95 6.04
N ALA A 256 17.46 -15.70 5.91
CA ALA A 256 16.07 -15.33 5.65
C ALA A 256 15.59 -15.67 4.23
N MET A 257 16.48 -16.18 3.37
CA MET A 257 16.12 -16.77 2.07
C MET A 257 15.78 -18.27 2.19
N GLY A 258 15.93 -18.85 3.37
CA GLY A 258 15.57 -20.24 3.66
C GLY A 258 14.11 -20.44 3.98
N LEU A 259 13.75 -21.67 4.38
CA LEU A 259 12.38 -22.02 4.75
C LEU A 259 11.99 -21.37 6.09
N HIS A 260 10.84 -20.74 6.11
CA HIS A 260 10.18 -20.20 7.30
C HIS A 260 9.03 -21.11 7.69
N VAL A 261 9.02 -21.57 8.93
CA VAL A 261 8.00 -22.47 9.47
C VAL A 261 7.11 -21.72 10.45
N GLY A 262 5.80 -21.73 10.20
CA GLY A 262 4.79 -21.23 11.13
C GLY A 262 4.14 -22.36 11.90
N THR A 263 3.78 -22.14 13.17
CA THR A 263 3.13 -23.16 14.00
C THR A 263 2.17 -22.55 15.02
N TYR A 264 1.06 -23.25 15.26
CA TYR A 264 0.16 -23.00 16.40
C TYR A 264 0.68 -23.62 17.71
N SER A 265 1.96 -24.02 17.77
CA SER A 265 2.60 -24.60 18.97
C SER A 265 1.91 -25.85 19.52
N GLY A 266 1.35 -26.67 18.62
CA GLY A 266 0.67 -27.93 18.94
C GLY A 266 -0.85 -27.84 19.02
N GLY A 267 -1.40 -26.62 19.14
CA GLY A 267 -2.85 -26.36 19.15
C GLY A 267 -3.41 -25.90 17.81
N THR A 268 -4.68 -25.59 17.83
CA THR A 268 -5.43 -24.96 16.73
C THR A 268 -6.45 -23.98 17.33
N TRP A 269 -7.19 -23.25 16.49
CA TRP A 269 -8.27 -22.38 16.93
C TRP A 269 -9.39 -23.03 17.75
N LYS A 270 -9.49 -24.37 17.73
CA LYS A 270 -10.50 -25.12 18.49
C LYS A 270 -9.90 -25.93 19.62
N ASN A 271 -8.59 -26.03 19.70
CA ASN A 271 -7.84 -26.81 20.70
C ASN A 271 -6.62 -26.00 21.17
N GLU A 272 -6.85 -24.74 21.57
CA GLU A 272 -5.77 -23.87 22.04
C GLU A 272 -5.15 -24.37 23.35
N GLU A 273 -5.84 -25.17 24.12
CA GLU A 273 -5.34 -25.82 25.33
C GLU A 273 -4.20 -26.82 25.02
N MET A 274 -4.10 -27.29 23.79
CA MET A 274 -3.03 -28.15 23.32
C MET A 274 -1.72 -27.41 23.07
N THR A 275 -1.75 -26.05 23.05
CA THR A 275 -0.53 -25.26 22.83
C THR A 275 0.40 -25.34 24.03
N SER A 276 1.71 -25.39 23.78
CA SER A 276 2.70 -25.37 24.87
C SER A 276 4.07 -24.91 24.39
N ASP A 277 4.89 -24.46 25.36
CA ASP A 277 6.30 -24.13 25.18
C ASP A 277 7.17 -25.33 24.85
N LYS A 278 6.66 -26.56 24.98
CA LYS A 278 7.38 -27.81 24.65
C LYS A 278 7.31 -28.16 23.16
N TYR A 279 6.23 -27.75 22.50
CA TYR A 279 6.00 -28.12 21.10
C TYR A 279 7.01 -27.51 20.13
N PRO A 280 7.32 -26.19 20.16
CA PRO A 280 8.22 -25.56 19.19
C PRO A 280 9.62 -26.19 19.16
N PRO A 281 10.30 -26.45 20.29
CA PRO A 281 11.57 -27.18 20.28
C PRO A 281 11.46 -28.62 19.75
N ALA A 282 10.37 -29.33 20.08
CA ALA A 282 10.12 -30.69 19.58
C ALA A 282 9.91 -30.69 18.05
N LEU A 283 9.17 -29.72 17.52
CA LEU A 283 9.00 -29.55 16.09
C LEU A 283 10.35 -29.27 15.39
N CYS A 284 11.15 -28.36 15.94
CA CYS A 284 12.48 -28.08 15.43
C CYS A 284 13.35 -29.32 15.37
N LYS A 285 13.38 -30.10 16.46
CA LYS A 285 14.11 -31.36 16.54
C LYS A 285 13.66 -32.33 15.44
N ARG A 286 12.35 -32.57 15.32
CA ARG A 286 11.79 -33.46 14.31
C ARG A 286 12.14 -33.01 12.89
N LEU A 287 12.01 -31.72 12.55
CA LEU A 287 12.37 -31.22 11.23
C LEU A 287 13.86 -31.48 10.92
N ARG A 288 14.76 -31.33 11.91
CA ARG A 288 16.19 -31.61 11.73
C ARG A 288 16.45 -33.12 11.54
N GLU A 289 15.78 -33.95 12.30
CA GLU A 289 15.88 -35.43 12.19
C GLU A 289 15.39 -35.92 10.82
N GLU A 290 14.33 -35.33 10.29
CA GLU A 290 13.80 -35.64 8.95
C GLU A 290 14.61 -34.98 7.82
N GLY A 291 15.69 -34.25 8.11
CA GLY A 291 16.54 -33.58 7.13
C GLY A 291 15.91 -32.37 6.47
N VAL A 292 14.85 -31.79 7.02
CA VAL A 292 14.19 -30.59 6.50
C VAL A 292 15.00 -29.35 6.84
N PRO A 293 15.60 -28.64 5.87
CA PRO A 293 16.31 -27.41 6.13
C PRO A 293 15.29 -26.28 6.40
N PHE A 294 15.42 -25.60 7.52
CA PHE A 294 14.67 -24.39 7.82
C PHE A 294 15.49 -23.46 8.69
N ASP A 295 15.22 -22.16 8.61
CA ASP A 295 16.02 -21.13 9.28
C ASP A 295 15.21 -20.30 10.27
N LEU A 296 13.93 -20.04 9.97
CA LEU A 296 13.06 -19.24 10.81
C LEU A 296 11.86 -20.07 11.30
N LEU A 297 11.48 -19.79 12.53
CA LEU A 297 10.25 -20.33 13.14
C LEU A 297 9.41 -19.15 13.62
N TRP A 298 8.09 -19.21 13.48
CA TRP A 298 7.22 -18.27 14.14
C TRP A 298 5.99 -18.94 14.74
N LEU A 299 5.60 -18.45 15.92
CA LEU A 299 4.44 -18.93 16.66
C LEU A 299 3.23 -18.11 16.27
N ASP A 300 2.19 -18.76 15.78
CA ASP A 300 0.92 -18.11 15.50
C ASP A 300 0.20 -17.70 16.80
N SER A 301 -0.93 -17.08 16.67
CA SER A 301 -1.70 -16.37 17.69
C SER A 301 -1.91 -17.12 19.00
N THR A 302 -1.81 -18.43 19.01
CA THR A 302 -2.09 -19.29 20.21
C THR A 302 -1.05 -19.20 21.33
N TRP A 303 0.08 -18.51 21.13
CA TRP A 303 1.06 -18.28 22.20
C TRP A 303 0.56 -17.31 23.28
N ARG A 304 -0.27 -16.31 22.88
CA ARG A 304 -0.74 -15.23 23.73
C ARG A 304 -2.09 -15.52 24.37
N LEU A 305 -2.42 -14.78 25.42
CA LEU A 305 -3.73 -14.81 26.04
C LEU A 305 -4.82 -14.29 25.10
N PHE A 306 -5.99 -14.92 25.15
CA PHE A 306 -7.16 -14.56 24.34
C PHE A 306 -8.35 -14.05 25.13
N ASN A 307 -8.52 -14.35 26.37
CA ASN A 307 -9.69 -14.00 27.17
C ASN A 307 -9.64 -12.54 27.64
N THR A 308 -9.66 -11.65 26.70
CA THR A 308 -9.47 -10.21 26.84
C THR A 308 -10.64 -9.48 26.21
N THR A 309 -10.68 -8.14 26.30
CA THR A 309 -11.77 -7.30 25.80
C THR A 309 -12.05 -7.54 24.30
N TYR A 310 -11.01 -7.73 23.52
CA TYR A 310 -11.11 -7.97 22.07
C TYR A 310 -10.97 -9.45 21.67
N GLY A 311 -11.05 -10.37 22.63
CA GLY A 311 -10.92 -11.81 22.39
C GLY A 311 -9.66 -12.13 21.62
N ASN A 312 -9.80 -12.78 20.45
CA ASN A 312 -8.65 -13.13 19.59
C ASN A 312 -8.06 -11.91 18.85
N GLY A 313 -8.74 -10.76 18.85
CA GLY A 313 -8.35 -9.58 18.11
C GLY A 313 -7.27 -8.74 18.79
N GLY A 314 -7.15 -8.80 20.13
CA GLY A 314 -6.23 -7.98 20.91
C GLY A 314 -4.89 -8.67 21.20
N CYS A 315 -3.88 -7.89 21.60
CA CYS A 315 -2.57 -8.36 22.04
C CYS A 315 -2.15 -7.63 23.32
N CYS A 316 -2.05 -8.37 24.44
CA CYS A 316 -1.58 -7.83 25.72
C CYS A 316 -0.08 -8.16 25.98
N PHE A 317 0.58 -8.91 25.08
CA PHE A 317 1.95 -9.40 25.22
C PHE A 317 2.15 -10.28 26.48
N GLU A 318 1.11 -10.97 26.91
CA GLU A 318 1.17 -11.98 27.97
C GLU A 318 1.01 -13.37 27.39
N TRP A 319 1.76 -14.29 27.96
CA TRP A 319 1.78 -15.69 27.54
C TRP A 319 0.57 -16.44 28.08
N ARG A 320 0.09 -17.38 27.30
CA ARG A 320 -0.89 -18.35 27.76
C ARG A 320 -0.28 -19.21 28.89
N ASN A 321 -1.09 -19.61 29.85
CA ASN A 321 -0.63 -20.38 31.02
C ASN A 321 0.00 -21.74 30.71
N THR A 322 -0.16 -22.23 29.47
CA THR A 322 0.49 -23.48 28.99
C THR A 322 1.95 -23.24 28.58
N PHE A 323 2.39 -22.02 28.45
CA PHE A 323 3.80 -21.65 28.25
C PHE A 323 4.40 -21.33 29.61
N LYS A 324 5.03 -22.36 30.24
CA LYS A 324 5.58 -22.27 31.59
C LYS A 324 6.95 -21.62 31.66
N ASP A 325 7.75 -21.78 30.60
CA ASP A 325 9.07 -21.19 30.46
C ASP A 325 9.36 -20.83 29.01
N PRO A 326 8.77 -19.71 28.52
CA PRO A 326 8.99 -19.24 27.15
C PRO A 326 10.46 -18.94 26.83
N LYS A 327 11.25 -18.53 27.84
CA LYS A 327 12.67 -18.27 27.63
C LYS A 327 13.41 -19.54 27.29
N ALA A 328 13.23 -20.62 28.10
CA ALA A 328 13.84 -21.93 27.82
C ALA A 328 13.38 -22.51 26.48
N MET A 329 12.14 -22.23 26.05
CA MET A 329 11.64 -22.60 24.72
C MET A 329 12.47 -21.92 23.62
N PHE A 330 12.69 -20.58 23.69
CA PHE A 330 13.53 -19.87 22.72
C PHE A 330 14.95 -20.40 22.70
N ASP A 331 15.56 -20.56 23.87
CA ASP A 331 16.93 -21.07 24.00
C ASP A 331 17.07 -22.48 23.36
N SER A 332 16.07 -23.36 23.58
CA SER A 332 16.03 -24.69 23.00
C SER A 332 15.85 -24.70 21.48
N CYS A 333 15.08 -23.76 20.92
CA CYS A 333 14.98 -23.60 19.48
C CYS A 333 16.31 -23.11 18.87
N TYR A 334 16.95 -22.14 19.50
CA TYR A 334 18.24 -21.60 19.05
C TYR A 334 19.36 -22.61 19.14
N ALA A 335 19.35 -23.48 20.17
CA ALA A 335 20.29 -24.60 20.28
C ALA A 335 20.20 -25.59 19.11
N GLN A 336 19.08 -25.63 18.40
CA GLN A 336 18.87 -26.43 17.19
C GLN A 336 19.15 -25.65 15.89
N ASN A 337 19.93 -24.57 15.98
CA ASN A 337 20.37 -23.76 14.84
C ASN A 337 19.24 -23.04 14.12
N VAL A 338 18.10 -22.78 14.77
CA VAL A 338 17.11 -21.81 14.29
C VAL A 338 17.72 -20.41 14.38
N LYS A 339 17.62 -19.61 13.35
CA LYS A 339 18.27 -18.28 13.29
C LYS A 339 17.43 -17.21 13.96
N MET A 340 16.12 -17.26 13.75
CA MET A 340 15.16 -16.37 14.38
C MET A 340 13.89 -17.11 14.75
N VAL A 341 13.37 -16.82 15.94
CA VAL A 341 12.02 -17.21 16.36
C VAL A 341 11.18 -15.95 16.49
N GLY A 342 10.05 -15.93 15.81
CA GLY A 342 9.12 -14.79 15.79
C GLY A 342 7.77 -15.12 16.41
N LEU A 343 6.98 -14.08 16.63
CA LEU A 343 5.65 -14.17 17.21
C LEU A 343 4.62 -13.46 16.36
N HIS A 344 3.46 -14.08 16.19
CA HIS A 344 2.29 -13.43 15.64
C HIS A 344 1.78 -12.36 16.62
N ILE A 345 1.56 -11.14 16.12
CA ILE A 345 0.98 -10.03 16.88
C ILE A 345 -0.14 -9.35 16.11
N ARG A 346 -0.91 -8.55 16.82
CA ARG A 346 -1.92 -7.65 16.25
C ARG A 346 -1.69 -6.20 16.63
N SER A 347 -2.17 -5.30 15.80
CA SER A 347 -2.07 -3.86 16.02
C SER A 347 -2.97 -3.36 17.16
N ILE A 348 -4.01 -4.14 17.49
CA ILE A 348 -4.95 -3.83 18.57
C ILE A 348 -4.35 -4.31 19.89
N LEU A 349 -4.25 -3.39 20.85
CA LEU A 349 -3.85 -3.71 22.22
C LEU A 349 -5.02 -4.24 23.02
N ASP A 350 -4.72 -4.98 24.09
CA ASP A 350 -5.68 -5.43 25.07
C ASP A 350 -5.10 -5.41 26.48
N ASN A 351 -5.97 -5.54 27.48
CA ASN A 351 -5.56 -5.70 28.87
C ASN A 351 -5.40 -7.21 29.20
N GLY A 352 -4.24 -7.57 29.67
CA GLY A 352 -4.02 -8.86 30.31
C GLY A 352 -4.19 -8.76 31.84
N PRO A 353 -4.16 -9.89 32.55
CA PRO A 353 -4.27 -9.92 34.02
C PRO A 353 -3.09 -9.23 34.75
N GLU A 354 -1.90 -9.22 34.16
CA GLU A 354 -0.72 -8.59 34.74
C GLU A 354 -0.47 -7.18 34.17
N TYR A 355 -0.69 -7.03 32.85
CA TYR A 355 -0.42 -5.79 32.15
C TYR A 355 -1.70 -5.19 31.59
N HIS A 356 -2.16 -4.12 32.19
CA HIS A 356 -3.26 -3.28 31.68
C HIS A 356 -2.75 -2.40 30.53
N LEU A 357 -2.28 -3.05 29.45
CA LEU A 357 -1.54 -2.38 28.39
C LEU A 357 -2.40 -1.42 27.58
N LEU A 358 -3.66 -1.81 27.30
CA LEU A 358 -4.62 -0.97 26.60
C LEU A 358 -4.96 0.29 27.38
N ASP A 359 -5.23 0.16 28.68
CA ASP A 359 -5.60 1.31 29.52
C ASP A 359 -4.44 2.31 29.59
N LYS A 360 -3.21 1.82 29.78
CA LYS A 360 -2.01 2.67 29.75
C LYS A 360 -1.79 3.36 28.41
N ALA A 361 -2.05 2.65 27.30
CA ALA A 361 -1.96 3.23 25.96
C ALA A 361 -2.98 4.35 25.75
N ARG A 362 -4.21 4.18 26.26
CA ARG A 362 -5.27 5.20 26.20
C ARG A 362 -4.92 6.44 27.04
N GLU A 363 -4.51 6.24 28.28
CA GLU A 363 -4.10 7.32 29.18
C GLU A 363 -3.01 8.19 28.56
N GLN A 364 -2.06 7.57 27.87
CA GLN A 364 -0.93 8.24 27.24
C GLN A 364 -1.18 8.63 25.77
N ARG A 365 -2.42 8.44 25.28
CA ARG A 365 -2.82 8.79 23.90
C ARG A 365 -2.00 8.11 22.79
N ASN A 366 -1.56 6.88 23.05
CA ASN A 366 -0.77 6.08 22.09
C ASN A 366 -1.65 5.25 21.13
N VAL A 367 -2.98 5.41 21.20
CA VAL A 367 -3.95 4.77 20.32
C VAL A 367 -4.56 5.77 19.36
N LEU A 368 -5.05 5.28 18.20
CA LEU A 368 -5.57 6.12 17.11
C LEU A 368 -6.83 6.92 17.48
N TYR A 369 -7.68 6.36 18.32
CA TYR A 369 -8.96 6.99 18.72
C TYR A 369 -9.12 7.00 20.24
N PRO A 370 -8.41 7.91 20.95
CA PRO A 370 -8.52 7.99 22.40
C PRO A 370 -9.94 8.36 22.82
N GLY A 371 -10.61 7.47 23.58
CA GLY A 371 -11.95 7.69 24.12
C GLY A 371 -13.08 6.89 23.47
N ALA A 372 -12.85 6.21 22.31
CA ALA A 372 -13.86 5.33 21.72
C ALA A 372 -13.87 3.95 22.39
N LYS A 373 -15.07 3.35 22.57
CA LYS A 373 -15.21 2.04 23.23
C LYS A 373 -14.50 0.88 22.49
N THR A 374 -14.30 1.03 21.18
CA THR A 374 -13.71 0.02 20.30
C THR A 374 -12.24 0.31 19.96
N GLU A 375 -11.69 1.36 20.53
CA GLU A 375 -10.30 1.71 20.25
C GLU A 375 -9.33 0.83 21.02
N GLY A 376 -8.25 0.53 20.39
CA GLY A 376 -7.14 -0.25 20.96
C GLY A 376 -5.98 -0.31 20.00
N VAL A 377 -6.17 0.25 18.81
CA VAL A 377 -5.14 0.22 17.76
C VAL A 377 -4.06 1.25 18.06
N VAL A 378 -2.83 0.78 18.12
CA VAL A 378 -1.66 1.65 18.30
C VAL A 378 -1.57 2.67 17.17
N ASN A 379 -1.25 3.89 17.51
CA ASN A 379 -0.98 4.94 16.52
C ASN A 379 0.42 4.78 15.91
N PHE A 380 0.56 3.83 14.97
CA PHE A 380 1.85 3.59 14.30
C PHE A 380 2.31 4.75 13.39
N PHE A 381 1.48 5.76 13.18
CA PHE A 381 1.89 7.00 12.49
C PHE A 381 2.67 7.97 13.40
N ASP A 382 2.60 7.77 14.72
CA ASP A 382 3.32 8.59 15.70
C ASP A 382 4.55 7.83 16.23
N PRO A 383 5.79 8.32 15.98
CA PRO A 383 7.00 7.69 16.49
C PRO A 383 7.00 7.50 18.02
N LYS A 384 6.39 8.42 18.78
CA LYS A 384 6.29 8.31 20.25
C LYS A 384 5.41 7.13 20.67
N ALA A 385 4.31 6.92 19.97
CA ALA A 385 3.45 5.77 20.23
C ALA A 385 4.14 4.46 19.84
N VAL A 386 4.95 4.45 18.77
CA VAL A 386 5.79 3.30 18.38
C VAL A 386 6.84 3.00 19.44
N ASP A 387 7.55 4.01 19.95
CA ASP A 387 8.54 3.84 21.02
C ASP A 387 7.91 3.29 22.28
N TRP A 388 6.78 3.86 22.69
CA TRP A 388 6.02 3.39 23.84
C TRP A 388 5.54 1.94 23.68
N TRP A 389 4.97 1.58 22.50
CA TRP A 389 4.53 0.24 22.17
C TRP A 389 5.68 -0.77 22.20
N TRP A 390 6.84 -0.38 21.70
CA TRP A 390 8.04 -1.21 21.76
C TRP A 390 8.45 -1.47 23.22
N GLU A 391 8.59 -0.44 24.01
CA GLU A 391 9.07 -0.53 25.40
C GLU A 391 8.09 -1.26 26.33
N ASN A 392 6.79 -0.98 26.19
CA ASN A 392 5.78 -1.50 27.11
C ASN A 392 5.13 -2.82 26.65
N GLY A 393 5.18 -3.11 25.36
CA GLY A 393 4.62 -4.33 24.75
C GLY A 393 5.69 -5.29 24.25
N VAL A 394 6.32 -4.99 23.13
CA VAL A 394 7.20 -5.93 22.41
C VAL A 394 8.42 -6.35 23.21
N MET A 395 9.01 -5.46 23.98
CA MET A 395 10.18 -5.78 24.83
C MET A 395 9.92 -6.88 25.85
N LYS A 396 8.68 -7.12 26.24
CA LYS A 396 8.32 -8.26 27.12
C LYS A 396 8.62 -9.62 26.48
N VAL A 397 8.57 -9.71 25.17
CA VAL A 397 8.85 -10.94 24.42
C VAL A 397 10.22 -10.88 23.73
N ALA A 398 10.67 -9.73 23.28
CA ALA A 398 11.99 -9.56 22.67
C ALA A 398 13.12 -9.85 23.68
N SER A 399 13.01 -9.36 24.92
CA SER A 399 14.03 -9.56 25.97
C SER A 399 14.25 -11.01 26.38
N ILE A 400 13.28 -11.89 26.11
CA ILE A 400 13.38 -13.33 26.42
C ILE A 400 13.69 -14.20 25.21
N GLY A 401 13.76 -13.62 23.99
CA GLY A 401 14.23 -14.37 22.83
C GLY A 401 13.50 -14.17 21.50
N ALA A 402 12.36 -13.49 21.45
CA ALA A 402 11.72 -13.18 20.16
C ALA A 402 12.61 -12.23 19.34
N LYS A 403 12.83 -12.54 18.05
CA LYS A 403 13.71 -11.75 17.17
C LYS A 403 13.01 -11.07 16.00
N PHE A 404 11.77 -11.39 15.75
CA PHE A 404 10.91 -10.72 14.78
C PHE A 404 9.44 -10.94 15.12
N VAL A 405 8.55 -10.31 14.37
CA VAL A 405 7.12 -10.55 14.48
C VAL A 405 6.47 -10.77 13.11
N LYS A 406 5.38 -11.52 13.13
CA LYS A 406 4.39 -11.52 12.06
C LYS A 406 3.30 -10.56 12.43
N THR A 407 3.18 -9.46 11.68
CA THR A 407 2.06 -8.53 11.82
C THR A 407 0.83 -9.12 11.15
N ASP A 408 -0.24 -9.30 11.92
CA ASP A 408 -1.51 -9.80 11.42
C ASP A 408 -2.53 -8.67 11.43
N VAL A 409 -3.57 -8.79 10.66
CA VAL A 409 -4.63 -7.82 10.38
C VAL A 409 -4.44 -6.50 11.11
N GLY A 410 -4.16 -5.44 10.37
CA GLY A 410 -3.92 -4.11 10.91
C GLY A 410 -5.16 -3.46 11.55
N GLY A 411 -6.26 -4.21 11.59
CA GLY A 411 -7.55 -3.70 11.94
C GLY A 411 -8.21 -3.10 10.70
N THR A 412 -9.42 -3.52 10.41
CA THR A 412 -10.28 -2.92 9.41
C THR A 412 -10.65 -1.52 9.90
N MET A 413 -9.73 -0.61 9.68
CA MET A 413 -9.88 0.74 10.13
C MET A 413 -10.65 1.49 9.07
N ASP A 414 -11.83 1.92 9.42
CA ASP A 414 -12.59 2.91 8.65
C ASP A 414 -11.94 4.30 8.77
N LEU A 415 -10.61 4.31 8.63
CA LEU A 415 -9.78 5.51 8.64
C LEU A 415 -9.76 6.10 7.24
N LYS A 416 -10.71 6.94 6.94
CA LYS A 416 -10.80 7.62 5.65
C LYS A 416 -9.45 8.26 5.29
N GLY A 417 -8.83 7.77 4.20
CA GLY A 417 -7.53 8.23 3.73
C GLY A 417 -6.30 7.67 4.46
N LEU A 418 -6.47 6.79 5.46
CA LEU A 418 -5.35 6.14 6.15
C LEU A 418 -5.42 4.61 6.06
N HIS A 419 -6.57 4.04 5.73
CA HIS A 419 -6.81 2.60 5.72
C HIS A 419 -5.73 1.82 4.95
N ASN A 420 -5.47 2.19 3.70
CA ASN A 420 -4.51 1.48 2.85
C ASN A 420 -3.04 1.72 3.22
N ILE A 421 -2.72 2.83 3.87
CA ILE A 421 -1.33 3.12 4.29
C ILE A 421 -1.02 2.66 5.71
N PHE A 422 -2.03 2.31 6.50
CA PHE A 422 -1.83 1.80 7.86
C PHE A 422 -0.93 0.55 7.92
N PRO A 423 -1.08 -0.46 7.03
CA PRO A 423 -0.18 -1.61 7.00
C PRO A 423 1.31 -1.25 6.81
N LEU A 424 1.61 -0.16 6.10
CA LEU A 424 2.99 0.32 5.93
C LEU A 424 3.58 0.80 7.26
N ALA A 425 2.82 1.62 7.99
CA ALA A 425 3.23 2.11 9.31
C ALA A 425 3.36 0.97 10.32
N TYR A 426 2.42 0.03 10.30
CA TYR A 426 2.42 -1.14 11.18
C TYR A 426 3.56 -2.12 10.86
N ALA A 427 3.95 -2.29 9.60
CA ALA A 427 5.08 -3.14 9.21
C ALA A 427 6.43 -2.46 9.50
N GLU A 428 6.53 -1.14 9.28
CA GLU A 428 7.76 -0.36 9.53
C GLU A 428 8.19 -0.41 10.98
N ALA A 429 7.26 -0.28 11.91
CA ALA A 429 7.54 -0.20 13.34
C ALA A 429 8.33 -1.42 13.87
N PRO A 430 7.83 -2.66 13.79
CA PRO A 430 8.59 -3.82 14.25
C PRO A 430 9.83 -4.07 13.40
N TYR A 431 9.78 -3.84 12.08
CA TYR A 431 10.93 -4.03 11.20
C TYR A 431 12.14 -3.22 11.70
N ARG A 432 11.96 -1.91 11.92
CA ARG A 432 13.04 -1.02 12.38
C ARG A 432 13.49 -1.34 13.81
N LYS A 433 12.53 -1.54 14.72
CA LYS A 433 12.83 -1.81 16.13
C LYS A 433 13.60 -3.12 16.32
N PHE A 434 13.21 -4.20 15.66
CA PHE A 434 13.96 -5.45 15.72
C PHE A 434 15.30 -5.39 14.98
N GLN A 435 15.40 -4.63 13.88
CA GLN A 435 16.68 -4.42 13.20
C GLN A 435 17.70 -3.75 14.15
N GLU A 436 17.27 -2.71 14.85
CA GLU A 436 18.09 -2.01 15.83
C GLU A 436 18.42 -2.92 17.02
N TYR A 437 17.42 -3.53 17.65
CA TYR A 437 17.56 -4.38 18.82
C TYR A 437 18.46 -5.60 18.57
N ASN A 438 18.29 -6.27 17.46
CA ASN A 438 19.10 -7.43 17.07
C ASN A 438 20.46 -7.06 16.49
N ASN A 439 20.72 -5.78 16.21
CA ASN A 439 21.90 -5.29 15.49
C ASN A 439 22.18 -6.09 14.19
N MET A 440 21.14 -6.29 13.40
CA MET A 440 21.22 -7.04 12.13
C MET A 440 20.11 -6.59 11.18
N ARG A 441 20.24 -6.93 9.89
CA ARG A 441 19.21 -6.65 8.89
C ARG A 441 17.85 -7.18 9.34
N GLY A 442 16.82 -6.36 9.21
CA GLY A 442 15.47 -6.66 9.66
C GLY A 442 14.80 -7.79 8.88
N VAL A 443 13.93 -8.49 9.57
CA VAL A 443 12.96 -9.44 9.00
C VAL A 443 11.62 -9.14 9.68
N THR A 444 10.54 -9.09 8.90
CA THR A 444 9.18 -9.09 9.42
C THR A 444 8.28 -9.81 8.45
N HIS A 445 7.25 -10.46 8.95
CA HIS A 445 6.20 -11.02 8.11
C HIS A 445 5.00 -10.09 8.19
N THR A 446 4.46 -9.66 7.06
CA THR A 446 3.26 -8.86 7.04
C THR A 446 2.13 -9.58 6.32
N ARG A 447 0.92 -9.48 6.86
CA ARG A 447 -0.28 -9.99 6.21
C ARG A 447 -0.83 -9.03 5.21
N GLU A 448 -0.77 -7.75 5.49
CA GLU A 448 -1.35 -6.69 4.70
C GLU A 448 -0.25 -5.74 4.22
N GLY A 449 -0.44 -5.20 3.02
CA GLY A 449 0.50 -4.26 2.42
C GLY A 449 -0.17 -3.30 1.45
N TYR A 450 0.57 -2.31 1.02
CA TYR A 450 0.19 -1.34 0.00
C TYR A 450 1.44 -0.85 -0.73
N ALA A 451 1.31 0.15 -1.62
CA ALA A 451 2.46 0.72 -2.34
C ALA A 451 3.61 1.11 -1.38
N GLY A 452 4.79 0.55 -1.57
CA GLY A 452 5.96 0.78 -0.73
C GLY A 452 6.24 -0.31 0.31
N ILE A 453 5.42 -1.36 0.40
CA ILE A 453 5.59 -2.45 1.37
C ILE A 453 6.86 -3.27 1.13
N GLN A 454 7.41 -3.29 -0.08
CA GLN A 454 8.68 -3.97 -0.40
C GLN A 454 9.84 -3.56 0.50
N ARG A 455 9.74 -2.45 1.21
CA ARG A 455 10.73 -2.01 2.21
C ARG A 455 10.74 -2.89 3.46
N TYR A 456 9.67 -3.65 3.70
CA TYR A 456 9.44 -4.44 4.92
C TYR A 456 9.04 -5.87 4.56
N PRO A 457 9.99 -6.70 4.08
CA PRO A 457 9.68 -8.06 3.68
C PRO A 457 9.43 -8.94 4.92
N TYR A 458 8.59 -9.91 4.84
CA TYR A 458 7.90 -10.58 3.74
C TYR A 458 6.40 -10.32 3.74
N ILE A 459 5.75 -10.47 2.55
CA ILE A 459 4.30 -10.49 2.43
C ILE A 459 3.81 -11.94 2.52
N TRP A 460 2.68 -12.15 3.18
CA TRP A 460 2.03 -13.44 3.30
C TRP A 460 0.84 -13.55 2.35
N ALA A 461 0.77 -14.65 1.62
CA ALA A 461 -0.25 -14.87 0.57
C ALA A 461 -1.68 -15.10 1.10
N GLY A 462 -1.92 -15.15 2.40
CA GLY A 462 -3.26 -15.25 2.99
C GLY A 462 -3.60 -16.59 3.64
N ASP A 463 -4.83 -16.66 4.20
CA ASP A 463 -5.36 -17.81 4.97
C ASP A 463 -5.98 -18.86 4.03
N TRP A 464 -5.20 -19.44 3.16
CA TRP A 464 -5.70 -20.45 2.23
C TRP A 464 -5.43 -21.87 2.78
N GLY A 465 -6.30 -22.81 2.41
CA GLY A 465 -6.13 -24.22 2.78
C GLY A 465 -4.95 -24.87 2.05
N SER A 466 -4.59 -26.10 2.51
CA SER A 466 -3.49 -26.89 1.92
C SER A 466 -3.93 -27.72 0.71
N GLU A 467 -5.06 -27.42 0.08
CA GLU A 467 -5.59 -28.14 -1.05
C GLU A 467 -5.00 -27.61 -2.37
N TRP A 468 -4.85 -28.48 -3.34
CA TRP A 468 -4.31 -28.20 -4.67
C TRP A 468 -5.02 -27.06 -5.40
N GLN A 469 -6.31 -26.86 -5.16
CA GLN A 469 -7.09 -25.78 -5.78
C GLN A 469 -6.59 -24.37 -5.45
N TRP A 470 -5.86 -24.19 -4.33
CA TRP A 470 -5.29 -22.93 -3.92
C TRP A 470 -3.85 -22.72 -4.39
N PHE A 471 -3.20 -23.77 -4.86
CA PHE A 471 -1.77 -23.74 -5.21
C PHE A 471 -1.50 -22.82 -6.41
N GLU A 472 -2.25 -22.98 -7.50
CA GLU A 472 -2.10 -22.14 -8.69
C GLU A 472 -2.38 -20.65 -8.40
N PRO A 473 -3.51 -20.24 -7.75
CA PRO A 473 -3.77 -18.86 -7.40
C PRO A 473 -2.65 -18.23 -6.54
N VAL A 474 -2.07 -18.96 -5.62
CA VAL A 474 -0.97 -18.46 -4.77
C VAL A 474 0.32 -18.24 -5.57
N ILE A 475 0.66 -19.14 -6.48
CA ILE A 475 1.81 -18.93 -7.40
C ILE A 475 1.58 -17.67 -8.24
N ARG A 476 0.36 -17.51 -8.78
CA ARG A 476 -0.01 -16.33 -9.57
C ARG A 476 0.09 -15.04 -8.75
N ALA A 477 -0.32 -15.08 -7.49
CA ALA A 477 -0.16 -13.96 -6.56
C ALA A 477 1.30 -13.56 -6.38
N GLY A 478 2.19 -14.55 -6.20
CA GLY A 478 3.64 -14.32 -6.11
C GLY A 478 4.23 -13.67 -7.37
N LEU A 479 3.78 -14.09 -8.55
CA LEU A 479 4.20 -13.47 -9.80
C LEU A 479 3.67 -12.04 -9.95
N ASN A 480 2.39 -11.81 -9.65
CA ASN A 480 1.77 -10.48 -9.75
C ASN A 480 2.38 -9.47 -8.77
N ILE A 481 2.66 -9.89 -7.53
CA ILE A 481 3.25 -8.98 -6.54
C ILE A 481 4.69 -8.63 -6.91
N GLY A 482 5.44 -9.59 -7.49
CA GLY A 482 6.76 -9.35 -8.06
C GLY A 482 6.73 -8.31 -9.19
N MET A 483 5.68 -8.33 -10.05
CA MET A 483 5.42 -7.30 -11.07
C MET A 483 5.05 -5.93 -10.47
N SER A 484 4.85 -5.84 -9.17
CA SER A 484 4.61 -4.59 -8.44
C SER A 484 5.81 -4.18 -7.57
N GLY A 485 6.98 -4.81 -7.76
CA GLY A 485 8.23 -4.46 -7.10
C GLY A 485 8.39 -5.00 -5.67
N VAL A 486 7.56 -5.97 -5.26
CA VAL A 486 7.55 -6.56 -3.91
C VAL A 486 8.15 -7.95 -3.92
#